data_76d19b63adb260baeba23228045087e4
#
_entry.id   76d19b63adb260baeba23228045087e4
#
_cell.length_a   1.000
_cell.length_b   1.000
_cell.length_c   1.000
_cell.angle_alpha   90.00
_cell.angle_beta   90.00
_cell.angle_gamma   90.00
#
_symmetry.space_group_name_H-M   'P 1'
#
loop_
_entity.id
_entity.type
_entity.pdbx_description
1 polymer ?
#
loop_
_entity_poly.entity_id
_entity_poly.type
_entity_poly.pdbx_seq_one_letter_code
_entity_poly.pdbx_strand_id
1 'polypeptide(L)'
;MGIGTPIRLPRGFFNTYGVLPLESMSYSQSPTVLEPYLHSLVGLQEDVRKHFGWDESDDLESARDMVHRVEDSLLEKWARHNRAGSLSRIYRRLVIRKANLAILGAAIEPEELVSILAEPTLIVAADGAAGVISEIPGSLSEKAWSRVAFIVSDADGGQGTIEAVRRSVPIFLHAHGDNRSDWASLLEFAEEQATPPDLILTHQTPGNIPGMHNPGGFTDGDRAACILTALGVSNNRIKMLGTRSDSVGRWSGSTQVELKMEKLQWMRRILTIQGLWVN
;
A
#
# COMPACT_ATOMS: atom_id res chain seq x y z
N MET A 1 24.11 21.20 -61.00
CA MET A 1 23.06 21.84 -60.17
C MET A 1 22.35 20.74 -59.39
N GLY A 2 22.71 20.52 -58.14
CA GLY A 2 22.10 19.52 -57.28
C GLY A 2 22.05 20.12 -55.89
N ILE A 3 20.84 20.46 -55.47
CA ILE A 3 20.59 21.12 -54.19
C ILE A 3 20.55 20.04 -53.11
N GLY A 4 21.52 20.05 -52.20
CA GLY A 4 21.55 19.14 -51.05
C GLY A 4 20.53 19.52 -49.99
N THR A 5 19.72 18.56 -49.60
CA THR A 5 18.78 18.65 -48.48
C THR A 5 19.49 18.55 -47.16
N PRO A 6 19.26 19.41 -46.15
CA PRO A 6 19.94 19.28 -44.86
C PRO A 6 19.33 18.16 -44.03
N ILE A 7 20.20 17.29 -43.54
CA ILE A 7 19.86 16.24 -42.55
C ILE A 7 19.53 16.89 -41.24
N ARG A 8 18.28 16.76 -40.77
CA ARG A 8 17.86 17.11 -39.41
C ARG A 8 18.32 15.99 -38.44
N LEU A 9 19.24 16.32 -37.57
CA LEU A 9 19.57 15.49 -36.42
C LEU A 9 18.40 15.54 -35.39
N PRO A 10 18.00 14.40 -34.78
CA PRO A 10 17.00 14.41 -33.75
C PRO A 10 17.61 15.02 -32.47
N ARG A 11 16.93 16.02 -31.89
CA ARG A 11 17.26 16.54 -30.57
C ARG A 11 16.87 15.50 -29.52
N GLY A 12 17.82 14.73 -29.06
CA GLY A 12 17.66 13.90 -27.86
C GLY A 12 17.67 14.78 -26.63
N PHE A 13 16.54 14.93 -25.98
CA PHE A 13 16.50 15.41 -24.60
C PHE A 13 16.84 14.24 -23.67
N PHE A 14 18.04 14.22 -23.14
CA PHE A 14 18.39 13.38 -22.01
C PHE A 14 17.73 13.98 -20.77
N ASN A 15 16.63 13.34 -20.32
CA ASN A 15 16.03 13.65 -19.03
C ASN A 15 16.77 12.83 -17.97
N THR A 16 17.57 13.48 -17.13
CA THR A 16 18.47 12.88 -16.13
C THR A 16 17.75 12.36 -14.88
N TYR A 17 16.43 12.42 -14.83
CA TYR A 17 15.62 11.84 -13.75
C TYR A 17 14.64 10.88 -14.41
N GLY A 18 14.80 9.57 -14.16
CA GLY A 18 13.98 8.50 -14.73
C GLY A 18 12.52 8.49 -14.31
N VAL A 19 11.84 9.62 -14.46
CA VAL A 19 10.39 9.75 -14.30
C VAL A 19 9.78 9.46 -15.67
N LEU A 20 9.15 8.30 -15.82
CA LEU A 20 8.28 8.07 -16.98
C LEU A 20 7.11 9.05 -16.88
N PRO A 21 6.83 9.85 -17.92
CA PRO A 21 5.69 10.74 -17.89
C PRO A 21 4.41 9.91 -17.73
N LEU A 22 3.53 10.32 -16.81
CA LEU A 22 2.20 9.73 -16.57
C LEU A 22 1.35 9.57 -17.84
N GLU A 23 1.68 10.29 -18.91
CA GLU A 23 0.97 10.26 -20.21
C GLU A 23 1.29 9.02 -21.06
N SER A 24 2.31 8.22 -20.73
CA SER A 24 2.69 7.04 -21.50
C SER A 24 2.08 5.73 -21.00
N MET A 25 1.36 5.73 -19.87
CA MET A 25 0.63 4.55 -19.43
C MET A 25 -0.60 4.35 -20.30
N SER A 26 -0.54 3.39 -21.20
CA SER A 26 -1.71 2.92 -21.97
C SER A 26 -2.74 2.35 -20.99
N TYR A 27 -3.78 3.12 -20.68
CA TYR A 27 -4.89 2.75 -19.79
C TYR A 27 -5.78 1.62 -20.35
N SER A 28 -5.35 0.91 -21.39
CA SER A 28 -6.18 -0.11 -22.07
C SER A 28 -6.28 -1.44 -21.31
N GLN A 29 -5.35 -1.74 -20.37
CA GLN A 29 -5.39 -2.96 -19.57
C GLN A 29 -5.20 -2.67 -18.09
N SER A 30 -6.02 -3.31 -17.24
CA SER A 30 -5.84 -3.26 -15.80
C SER A 30 -4.54 -3.98 -15.40
N PRO A 31 -3.72 -3.43 -14.50
CA PRO A 31 -2.49 -4.06 -14.09
C PRO A 31 -2.75 -5.39 -13.37
N THR A 32 -1.91 -6.37 -13.63
CA THR A 32 -1.83 -7.64 -12.89
C THR A 32 -0.57 -7.73 -12.04
N VAL A 33 0.35 -6.81 -12.25
CA VAL A 33 1.58 -6.62 -11.48
C VAL A 33 1.65 -5.15 -11.07
N LEU A 34 2.16 -4.89 -9.88
CA LEU A 34 2.32 -3.55 -9.32
C LEU A 34 3.81 -3.18 -9.35
N GLU A 35 4.18 -2.35 -10.29
CA GLU A 35 5.53 -1.81 -10.40
C GLU A 35 5.67 -0.53 -9.57
N PRO A 36 6.82 -0.27 -8.93
CA PRO A 36 7.02 0.94 -8.15
C PRO A 36 6.94 2.18 -9.05
N TYR A 37 6.24 3.21 -8.59
CA TYR A 37 6.16 4.51 -9.29
C TYR A 37 7.55 5.15 -9.49
N LEU A 38 8.43 5.01 -8.49
CA LEU A 38 9.84 5.41 -8.53
C LEU A 38 10.70 4.26 -8.03
N HIS A 39 11.67 3.81 -8.81
CA HIS A 39 12.59 2.74 -8.39
C HIS A 39 13.40 3.11 -7.12
N SER A 40 13.64 4.39 -6.87
CA SER A 40 14.28 4.87 -5.64
C SER A 40 13.52 4.51 -4.37
N LEU A 41 12.18 4.33 -4.44
CA LEU A 41 11.37 3.91 -3.29
C LEU A 41 11.67 2.46 -2.85
N VAL A 42 12.04 1.60 -3.81
CA VAL A 42 12.51 0.23 -3.51
C VAL A 42 13.96 0.28 -2.99
N GLY A 43 14.81 1.14 -3.56
CA GLY A 43 16.18 1.33 -3.07
C GLY A 43 16.26 1.79 -1.61
N LEU A 44 15.30 2.60 -1.15
CA LEU A 44 15.22 3.01 0.24
C LEU A 44 15.02 1.86 1.23
N GLN A 45 14.42 0.74 0.81
CA GLN A 45 14.24 -0.44 1.67
C GLN A 45 15.58 -1.05 2.06
N GLU A 46 16.59 -0.99 1.18
CA GLU A 46 17.96 -1.38 1.51
C GLU A 46 18.60 -0.41 2.52
N ASP A 47 18.41 0.90 2.34
CA ASP A 47 18.89 1.90 3.30
C ASP A 47 18.27 1.70 4.68
N VAL A 48 16.98 1.38 4.75
CA VAL A 48 16.26 1.06 5.99
C VAL A 48 16.86 -0.18 6.66
N ARG A 49 17.02 -1.29 5.94
CA ARG A 49 17.62 -2.52 6.49
C ARG A 49 19.02 -2.24 7.06
N LYS A 50 19.86 -1.52 6.32
CA LYS A 50 21.20 -1.13 6.78
C LYS A 50 21.14 -0.28 8.06
N HIS A 51 20.20 0.67 8.13
CA HIS A 51 20.04 1.56 9.27
C HIS A 51 19.67 0.79 10.55
N PHE A 52 18.74 -0.16 10.45
CA PHE A 52 18.27 -0.95 11.60
C PHE A 52 19.08 -2.23 11.83
N GLY A 53 20.02 -2.57 10.95
CA GLY A 53 20.82 -3.79 11.04
C GLY A 53 20.01 -5.07 10.78
N TRP A 54 18.97 -4.99 9.95
CA TRP A 54 18.11 -6.14 9.60
C TRP A 54 18.67 -6.92 8.42
N ASP A 55 18.47 -8.25 8.43
CA ASP A 55 18.93 -9.12 7.36
C ASP A 55 17.87 -9.21 6.24
N GLU A 56 18.33 -9.09 5.01
CA GLU A 56 17.47 -9.25 3.82
C GLU A 56 16.95 -10.70 3.69
N SER A 57 17.72 -11.67 4.18
CA SER A 57 17.31 -13.08 4.12
C SER A 57 16.04 -13.36 4.91
N ASP A 58 15.83 -12.68 6.04
CA ASP A 58 14.64 -12.83 6.87
C ASP A 58 13.39 -12.32 6.13
N ASP A 59 13.50 -11.14 5.47
CA ASP A 59 12.45 -10.59 4.63
C ASP A 59 12.09 -11.54 3.47
N LEU A 60 13.12 -12.08 2.80
CA LEU A 60 12.95 -12.98 1.66
C LEU A 60 12.30 -14.31 2.07
N GLU A 61 12.69 -14.85 3.21
CA GLU A 61 12.16 -16.09 3.75
C GLU A 61 10.69 -15.90 4.15
N SER A 62 10.35 -14.82 4.90
CA SER A 62 8.97 -14.48 5.24
C SER A 62 8.09 -14.33 3.99
N ALA A 63 8.58 -13.65 2.96
CA ALA A 63 7.83 -13.43 1.73
C ALA A 63 7.57 -14.76 0.96
N ARG A 64 8.55 -15.64 0.88
CA ARG A 64 8.39 -16.96 0.24
C ARG A 64 7.42 -17.84 0.99
N ASP A 65 7.51 -17.86 2.32
CA ASP A 65 6.60 -18.64 3.16
C ASP A 65 5.16 -18.14 3.04
N MET A 66 4.96 -16.81 3.02
CA MET A 66 3.61 -16.24 2.82
C MET A 66 3.02 -16.66 1.47
N VAL A 67 3.79 -16.58 0.37
CA VAL A 67 3.32 -17.01 -0.94
C VAL A 67 2.93 -18.48 -0.92
N HIS A 68 3.79 -19.36 -0.39
CA HIS A 68 3.52 -20.80 -0.30
C HIS A 68 2.26 -21.04 0.53
N ARG A 69 2.16 -20.42 1.73
CA ARG A 69 0.98 -20.58 2.61
C ARG A 69 -0.33 -20.17 1.92
N VAL A 70 -0.31 -19.09 1.15
CA VAL A 70 -1.51 -18.62 0.43
C VAL A 70 -1.82 -19.48 -0.79
N GLU A 71 -0.81 -19.96 -1.52
CA GLU A 71 -1.00 -20.81 -2.70
C GLU A 71 -1.38 -22.25 -2.36
N ASP A 72 -1.01 -22.73 -1.18
CA ASP A 72 -1.44 -24.02 -0.63
C ASP A 72 -2.86 -23.99 -0.03
N SER A 73 -3.45 -22.81 0.09
CA SER A 73 -4.84 -22.67 0.54
C SER A 73 -5.83 -23.26 -0.46
N LEU A 74 -6.87 -23.92 0.04
CA LEU A 74 -7.97 -24.45 -0.79
C LEU A 74 -8.94 -23.36 -1.28
N LEU A 75 -8.74 -22.12 -0.88
CA LEU A 75 -9.58 -21.00 -1.30
C LEU A 75 -9.24 -20.59 -2.74
N GLU A 76 -10.10 -20.93 -3.68
CA GLU A 76 -9.98 -20.53 -5.10
C GLU A 76 -9.76 -19.00 -5.25
N LYS A 77 -10.37 -18.22 -4.39
CA LYS A 77 -10.23 -16.76 -4.34
C LYS A 77 -8.78 -16.32 -4.13
N TRP A 78 -7.95 -17.10 -3.44
CA TRP A 78 -6.55 -16.80 -3.14
C TRP A 78 -5.57 -17.40 -4.16
N ALA A 79 -6.04 -18.16 -5.12
CA ALA A 79 -5.21 -18.60 -6.22
C ALA A 79 -4.58 -17.42 -6.95
N ARG A 80 -3.34 -17.57 -7.44
CA ARG A 80 -2.52 -16.48 -8.02
C ARG A 80 -3.27 -15.66 -9.08
N HIS A 81 -3.97 -16.32 -9.99
CA HIS A 81 -4.74 -15.65 -11.05
C HIS A 81 -5.91 -14.82 -10.50
N ASN A 82 -6.54 -15.27 -9.41
CA ASN A 82 -7.62 -14.53 -8.75
C ASN A 82 -7.10 -13.34 -7.96
N ARG A 83 -5.90 -13.44 -7.36
CA ARG A 83 -5.21 -12.29 -6.73
C ARG A 83 -4.89 -11.21 -7.76
N ALA A 84 -4.42 -11.59 -8.95
CA ALA A 84 -4.23 -10.65 -10.07
C ALA A 84 -5.55 -9.98 -10.49
N GLY A 85 -6.65 -10.74 -10.50
CA GLY A 85 -8.00 -10.23 -10.72
C GLY A 85 -8.45 -9.24 -9.65
N SER A 86 -8.07 -9.48 -8.38
CA SER A 86 -8.35 -8.56 -7.26
C SER A 86 -7.65 -7.22 -7.44
N LEU A 87 -6.37 -7.23 -7.81
CA LEU A 87 -5.62 -6.01 -8.14
C LEU A 87 -6.30 -5.23 -9.28
N SER A 88 -6.74 -5.91 -10.33
CA SER A 88 -7.47 -5.30 -11.45
C SER A 88 -8.81 -4.69 -11.03
N ARG A 89 -9.55 -5.31 -10.10
CA ARG A 89 -10.80 -4.75 -9.54
C ARG A 89 -10.54 -3.47 -8.76
N ILE A 90 -9.49 -3.45 -7.92
CA ILE A 90 -9.07 -2.28 -7.17
C ILE A 90 -8.66 -1.15 -8.12
N TYR A 91 -7.83 -1.42 -9.12
CA TYR A 91 -7.46 -0.46 -10.15
C TYR A 91 -8.68 0.20 -10.79
N ARG A 92 -9.64 -0.58 -11.25
CA ARG A 92 -10.87 -0.04 -11.85
C ARG A 92 -11.67 0.83 -10.89
N ARG A 93 -11.77 0.43 -9.62
CA ARG A 93 -12.47 1.19 -8.58
C ARG A 93 -11.82 2.55 -8.32
N LEU A 94 -10.49 2.62 -8.31
CA LEU A 94 -9.74 3.81 -7.91
C LEU A 94 -9.36 4.70 -9.08
N VAL A 95 -8.79 4.12 -10.12
CA VAL A 95 -8.15 4.86 -11.22
C VAL A 95 -9.16 5.18 -12.32
N ILE A 96 -9.85 4.17 -12.82
CA ILE A 96 -10.82 4.36 -13.92
C ILE A 96 -11.98 5.26 -13.48
N ARG A 97 -12.47 5.11 -12.24
CA ARG A 97 -13.54 5.97 -11.69
C ARG A 97 -13.05 7.31 -11.16
N LYS A 98 -11.74 7.57 -11.22
CA LYS A 98 -11.12 8.82 -10.75
C LYS A 98 -11.55 9.20 -9.32
N ALA A 99 -11.63 8.21 -8.41
CA ALA A 99 -12.03 8.44 -7.03
C ALA A 99 -11.02 9.33 -6.28
N ASN A 100 -11.49 10.20 -5.41
CA ASN A 100 -10.66 10.82 -4.36
C ASN A 100 -10.41 9.79 -3.26
N LEU A 101 -9.25 9.84 -2.64
CA LEU A 101 -8.80 8.86 -1.66
C LEU A 101 -8.27 9.55 -0.41
N ALA A 102 -8.54 8.94 0.73
CA ALA A 102 -7.90 9.29 1.99
C ALA A 102 -7.16 8.07 2.53
N ILE A 103 -5.89 8.23 2.87
CA ILE A 103 -5.11 7.25 3.61
C ILE A 103 -5.23 7.58 5.09
N LEU A 104 -5.71 6.62 5.88
CA LEU A 104 -5.77 6.72 7.32
C LEU A 104 -4.47 6.18 7.92
N GLY A 105 -3.68 7.06 8.53
CA GLY A 105 -2.48 6.71 9.29
C GLY A 105 -2.79 6.47 10.78
N ALA A 106 -1.82 5.96 11.52
CA ALA A 106 -2.01 5.51 12.89
C ALA A 106 -2.37 6.61 13.91
N ALA A 107 -2.21 7.89 13.57
CA ALA A 107 -2.60 9.00 14.44
C ALA A 107 -3.94 9.65 14.03
N ILE A 108 -4.76 8.94 13.23
CA ILE A 108 -6.08 9.42 12.80
C ILE A 108 -7.01 9.59 14.00
N GLU A 109 -7.76 10.69 14.00
CA GLU A 109 -8.80 10.98 14.99
C GLU A 109 -10.21 10.84 14.37
N PRO A 110 -11.23 10.49 15.18
CA PRO A 110 -12.60 10.31 14.70
C PRO A 110 -13.15 11.50 13.92
N GLU A 111 -12.84 12.72 14.34
CA GLU A 111 -13.29 13.95 13.71
C GLU A 111 -12.74 14.12 12.30
N GLU A 112 -11.50 13.73 12.07
CA GLU A 112 -10.88 13.75 10.73
C GLU A 112 -11.61 12.78 9.81
N LEU A 113 -11.91 11.56 10.29
CA LEU A 113 -12.67 10.57 9.53
C LEU A 113 -14.08 11.08 9.22
N VAL A 114 -14.80 11.62 10.21
CA VAL A 114 -16.15 12.18 10.00
C VAL A 114 -16.12 13.28 8.93
N SER A 115 -15.11 14.15 8.96
CA SER A 115 -14.98 15.26 8.00
C SER A 115 -14.90 14.78 6.55
N ILE A 116 -14.15 13.72 6.26
CA ILE A 116 -14.02 13.19 4.89
C ILE A 116 -15.26 12.42 4.42
N LEU A 117 -16.09 11.93 5.35
CA LEU A 117 -17.34 11.25 5.00
C LEU A 117 -18.40 12.20 4.42
N ALA A 118 -18.23 13.51 4.55
CA ALA A 118 -19.08 14.49 3.89
C ALA A 118 -18.90 14.49 2.35
N GLU A 119 -17.71 14.09 1.86
CA GLU A 119 -17.37 14.05 0.44
C GLU A 119 -17.37 12.61 -0.10
N PRO A 120 -17.47 12.40 -1.43
CA PRO A 120 -17.41 11.07 -2.03
C PRO A 120 -15.96 10.55 -2.10
N THR A 121 -15.30 10.41 -0.95
CA THR A 121 -13.92 9.95 -0.81
C THR A 121 -13.90 8.47 -0.46
N LEU A 122 -13.07 7.68 -1.13
CA LEU A 122 -12.75 6.31 -0.75
C LEU A 122 -11.63 6.30 0.31
N ILE A 123 -11.60 5.27 1.11
CA ILE A 123 -10.69 5.12 2.24
C ILE A 123 -9.70 4.00 1.97
N VAL A 124 -8.44 4.23 2.29
CA VAL A 124 -7.39 3.22 2.45
C VAL A 124 -6.90 3.31 3.89
N ALA A 125 -6.94 2.23 4.64
CA ALA A 125 -6.45 2.26 6.01
C ALA A 125 -5.07 1.57 6.12
N ALA A 126 -4.17 2.21 6.86
CA ALA A 126 -2.89 1.64 7.24
C ALA A 126 -3.09 0.82 8.52
N ASP A 127 -3.23 -0.47 8.33
CA ASP A 127 -3.33 -1.50 9.35
C ASP A 127 -4.31 -1.14 10.49
N GLY A 128 -3.85 -1.04 11.73
CA GLY A 128 -4.66 -0.72 12.91
C GLY A 128 -5.45 0.58 12.83
N ALA A 129 -5.09 1.52 11.93
CA ALA A 129 -5.83 2.77 11.73
C ALA A 129 -7.30 2.55 11.32
N ALA A 130 -7.65 1.38 10.78
CA ALA A 130 -9.04 1.01 10.52
C ALA A 130 -9.90 1.00 11.80
N GLY A 131 -9.28 0.85 12.97
CA GLY A 131 -9.94 0.86 14.28
C GLY A 131 -10.68 2.16 14.59
N VAL A 132 -10.25 3.31 14.04
CA VAL A 132 -10.96 4.60 14.22
C VAL A 132 -12.40 4.54 13.76
N ILE A 133 -12.73 3.65 12.82
CA ILE A 133 -14.10 3.49 12.30
C ILE A 133 -15.06 3.01 13.38
N SER A 134 -14.57 2.29 14.40
CA SER A 134 -15.40 1.84 15.53
C SER A 134 -15.73 2.95 16.52
N GLU A 135 -15.05 4.09 16.47
CA GLU A 135 -15.23 5.20 17.41
C GLU A 135 -16.21 6.28 16.92
N ILE A 136 -16.64 6.18 15.67
CA ILE A 136 -17.66 7.10 15.13
C ILE A 136 -19.06 6.50 15.24
N PRO A 137 -20.14 7.33 15.22
CA PRO A 137 -21.52 6.84 15.30
C PRO A 137 -21.83 5.75 14.29
N GLY A 138 -22.63 4.74 14.68
CA GLY A 138 -22.86 3.52 13.90
C GLY A 138 -23.29 3.72 12.45
N SER A 139 -24.16 4.70 12.16
CA SER A 139 -24.54 5.01 10.77
C SER A 139 -23.39 5.57 9.94
N LEU A 140 -22.48 6.35 10.55
CA LEU A 140 -21.28 6.86 9.92
C LEU A 140 -20.21 5.76 9.82
N SER A 141 -20.12 4.87 10.82
CA SER A 141 -19.24 3.70 10.78
C SER A 141 -19.56 2.80 9.58
N GLU A 142 -20.83 2.45 9.37
CA GLU A 142 -21.24 1.65 8.21
C GLU A 142 -20.98 2.39 6.88
N LYS A 143 -21.19 3.70 6.84
CA LYS A 143 -20.83 4.53 5.69
C LYS A 143 -19.32 4.51 5.44
N ALA A 144 -18.49 4.60 6.50
CA ALA A 144 -17.03 4.53 6.39
C ALA A 144 -16.60 3.17 5.85
N TRP A 145 -17.07 2.06 6.45
CA TRP A 145 -16.75 0.71 6.00
C TRP A 145 -17.12 0.48 4.53
N SER A 146 -18.27 0.96 4.08
CA SER A 146 -18.67 0.84 2.66
C SER A 146 -17.72 1.57 1.69
N ARG A 147 -16.95 2.53 2.19
CA ARG A 147 -15.98 3.32 1.44
C ARG A 147 -14.55 2.80 1.55
N VAL A 148 -14.26 1.89 2.48
CA VAL A 148 -12.94 1.28 2.53
C VAL A 148 -12.69 0.52 1.23
N ALA A 149 -11.65 0.94 0.52
CA ALA A 149 -11.25 0.32 -0.74
C ALA A 149 -10.40 -0.91 -0.48
N PHE A 150 -9.48 -0.81 0.44
CA PHE A 150 -8.61 -1.86 0.96
C PHE A 150 -7.89 -1.39 2.22
N ILE A 151 -7.28 -2.34 2.93
CA ILE A 151 -6.29 -2.04 3.97
C ILE A 151 -4.91 -2.49 3.50
N VAL A 152 -3.87 -1.84 4.04
CA VAL A 152 -2.47 -2.26 3.93
C VAL A 152 -2.02 -2.68 5.32
N SER A 153 -1.52 -3.89 5.48
CA SER A 153 -1.30 -4.46 6.79
C SER A 153 -0.11 -5.43 6.77
N ASP A 154 0.71 -5.38 7.79
CA ASP A 154 1.69 -6.39 8.17
C ASP A 154 1.14 -7.39 9.22
N ALA A 155 -0.17 -7.30 9.48
CA ALA A 155 -0.99 -8.17 10.31
C ALA A 155 -0.93 -7.92 11.83
N ASP A 156 -0.29 -6.85 12.30
CA ASP A 156 -0.19 -6.51 13.73
C ASP A 156 -1.22 -5.46 14.21
N GLY A 157 -2.12 -4.99 13.32
CA GLY A 157 -3.07 -3.89 13.55
C GLY A 157 -4.28 -4.18 14.45
N GLY A 158 -4.31 -5.34 15.08
CA GLY A 158 -5.29 -5.68 16.10
C GLY A 158 -6.75 -5.65 15.61
N GLN A 159 -7.65 -5.07 16.41
CA GLN A 159 -9.10 -5.13 16.15
C GLN A 159 -9.52 -4.43 14.85
N GLY A 160 -8.82 -3.37 14.42
CA GLY A 160 -9.12 -2.69 13.16
C GLY A 160 -8.94 -3.61 11.96
N THR A 161 -7.84 -4.35 11.92
CA THR A 161 -7.52 -5.32 10.87
C THR A 161 -8.46 -6.52 10.92
N ILE A 162 -8.74 -7.06 12.10
CA ILE A 162 -9.70 -8.16 12.30
C ILE A 162 -11.11 -7.79 11.81
N GLU A 163 -11.59 -6.58 12.10
CA GLU A 163 -12.89 -6.13 11.63
C GLU A 163 -12.92 -5.95 10.10
N ALA A 164 -11.83 -5.48 9.50
CA ALA A 164 -11.71 -5.42 8.05
C ALA A 164 -11.81 -6.82 7.41
N VAL A 165 -11.16 -7.83 7.99
CA VAL A 165 -11.28 -9.23 7.55
C VAL A 165 -12.72 -9.73 7.63
N ARG A 166 -13.42 -9.52 8.78
CA ARG A 166 -14.84 -9.92 8.95
C ARG A 166 -15.75 -9.29 7.90
N ARG A 167 -15.42 -8.09 7.45
CA ARG A 167 -16.16 -7.36 6.43
C ARG A 167 -15.70 -7.65 5.00
N SER A 168 -14.81 -8.61 4.82
CA SER A 168 -14.26 -9.00 3.51
C SER A 168 -13.62 -7.83 2.75
N VAL A 169 -13.07 -6.84 3.48
CA VAL A 169 -12.33 -5.74 2.89
C VAL A 169 -11.07 -6.29 2.23
N PRO A 170 -10.74 -5.92 0.99
CA PRO A 170 -9.50 -6.35 0.35
C PRO A 170 -8.26 -5.96 1.16
N ILE A 171 -7.26 -6.83 1.21
CA ILE A 171 -6.04 -6.64 2.00
C ILE A 171 -4.81 -6.70 1.10
N PHE A 172 -3.98 -5.65 1.15
CA PHE A 172 -2.59 -5.72 0.75
C PHE A 172 -1.78 -6.22 1.95
N LEU A 173 -1.55 -7.52 1.98
CA LEU A 173 -0.84 -8.19 3.07
C LEU A 173 0.66 -8.14 2.81
N HIS A 174 1.42 -7.66 3.78
CA HIS A 174 2.85 -7.43 3.67
C HIS A 174 3.66 -8.44 4.47
N ALA A 175 4.68 -9.01 3.83
CA ALA A 175 5.66 -9.88 4.47
C ALA A 175 6.98 -9.15 4.73
N HIS A 176 7.48 -9.26 5.96
CA HIS A 176 8.82 -8.86 6.36
C HIS A 176 9.39 -9.82 7.44
N GLY A 177 10.65 -9.63 7.85
CA GLY A 177 11.42 -10.64 8.57
C GLY A 177 10.78 -11.15 9.86
N ASP A 178 10.14 -10.29 10.65
CA ASP A 178 9.65 -10.61 11.99
C ASP A 178 8.12 -10.78 12.10
N ASN A 179 7.34 -10.69 10.99
CA ASN A 179 5.87 -10.77 11.07
C ASN A 179 5.25 -12.12 10.64
N ARG A 180 6.03 -13.20 10.58
CA ARG A 180 5.53 -14.51 10.15
C ARG A 180 4.36 -15.03 10.95
N SER A 181 4.44 -14.95 12.28
CA SER A 181 3.38 -15.39 13.20
C SER A 181 2.10 -14.59 13.01
N ASP A 182 2.24 -13.28 12.76
CA ASP A 182 1.12 -12.37 12.66
C ASP A 182 0.33 -12.59 11.37
N TRP A 183 1.01 -12.60 10.21
CA TRP A 183 0.32 -12.88 8.96
C TRP A 183 -0.20 -14.32 8.86
N ALA A 184 0.47 -15.32 9.49
CA ALA A 184 -0.05 -16.67 9.52
C ALA A 184 -1.37 -16.76 10.29
N SER A 185 -1.42 -16.15 11.48
CA SER A 185 -2.63 -16.08 12.31
C SER A 185 -3.76 -15.31 11.61
N LEU A 186 -3.43 -14.21 10.93
CA LEU A 186 -4.43 -13.45 10.17
C LEU A 186 -5.00 -14.26 8.99
N LEU A 187 -4.17 -15.03 8.29
CA LEU A 187 -4.62 -15.88 7.19
C LEU A 187 -5.53 -17.02 7.70
N GLU A 188 -5.16 -17.67 8.82
CA GLU A 188 -6.02 -18.69 9.45
C GLU A 188 -7.38 -18.09 9.80
N PHE A 189 -7.41 -16.95 10.49
CA PHE A 189 -8.65 -16.27 10.82
C PHE A 189 -9.46 -15.88 9.58
N ALA A 190 -8.80 -15.43 8.50
CA ALA A 190 -9.45 -15.03 7.26
C ALA A 190 -10.04 -16.22 6.49
N GLU A 191 -9.39 -17.38 6.54
CA GLU A 191 -9.90 -18.64 5.92
C GLU A 191 -11.22 -19.10 6.56
N GLU A 192 -11.42 -18.87 7.85
CA GLU A 192 -12.62 -19.25 8.59
C GLU A 192 -13.83 -18.35 8.30
N GLN A 193 -13.62 -17.21 7.65
CA GLN A 193 -14.73 -16.29 7.36
C GLN A 193 -15.65 -16.87 6.28
N ALA A 194 -16.95 -16.65 6.42
CA ALA A 194 -17.95 -17.04 5.39
C ALA A 194 -17.64 -16.43 4.01
N THR A 195 -17.01 -15.27 3.99
CA THR A 195 -16.53 -14.61 2.78
C THR A 195 -15.11 -14.09 3.05
N PRO A 196 -14.08 -14.89 2.78
CA PRO A 196 -12.69 -14.45 2.93
C PRO A 196 -12.40 -13.17 2.13
N PRO A 197 -11.50 -12.28 2.59
CA PRO A 197 -11.13 -11.08 1.86
C PRO A 197 -10.36 -11.40 0.57
N ASP A 198 -10.37 -10.47 -0.39
CA ASP A 198 -9.42 -10.49 -1.50
C ASP A 198 -8.02 -10.20 -0.96
N LEU A 199 -7.01 -10.97 -1.39
CA LEU A 199 -5.62 -10.76 -1.01
C LEU A 199 -4.79 -10.23 -2.18
N ILE A 200 -3.90 -9.29 -1.89
CA ILE A 200 -2.77 -8.88 -2.72
C ILE A 200 -1.53 -8.95 -1.83
N LEU A 201 -0.52 -9.72 -2.23
CA LEU A 201 0.66 -9.94 -1.41
C LEU A 201 1.77 -8.96 -1.79
N THR A 202 2.43 -8.41 -0.78
CA THR A 202 3.53 -7.46 -0.95
C THR A 202 4.75 -7.86 -0.13
N HIS A 203 5.94 -7.47 -0.59
CA HIS A 203 7.21 -7.69 0.08
C HIS A 203 8.11 -6.47 -0.02
N GLN A 204 9.25 -6.50 0.65
CA GLN A 204 10.25 -5.41 0.63
C GLN A 204 11.65 -5.88 0.26
N THR A 205 11.79 -7.05 -0.39
CA THR A 205 13.08 -7.54 -0.87
C THR A 205 13.37 -7.06 -2.28
N PRO A 206 14.64 -6.93 -2.69
CA PRO A 206 14.98 -6.72 -4.08
C PRO A 206 14.57 -7.92 -4.95
N GLY A 207 14.32 -7.65 -6.22
CA GLY A 207 13.93 -8.68 -7.17
C GLY A 207 12.44 -9.00 -7.19
N ASN A 208 12.09 -9.97 -8.02
CA ASN A 208 10.71 -10.38 -8.25
C ASN A 208 10.40 -11.68 -7.50
N ILE A 209 9.34 -11.69 -6.72
CA ILE A 209 8.76 -12.90 -6.13
C ILE A 209 7.44 -13.17 -6.87
N PRO A 210 7.35 -14.27 -7.64
CA PRO A 210 6.14 -14.58 -8.40
C PRO A 210 4.90 -14.66 -7.51
N GLY A 211 3.88 -13.86 -7.82
CA GLY A 211 2.64 -13.79 -7.03
C GLY A 211 2.64 -12.74 -5.92
N MET A 212 3.72 -11.99 -5.76
CA MET A 212 3.83 -10.84 -4.87
C MET A 212 4.23 -9.56 -5.63
N HIS A 213 4.19 -8.42 -4.95
CA HIS A 213 4.52 -7.11 -5.48
C HIS A 213 5.42 -6.33 -4.53
N ASN A 214 6.31 -5.49 -5.07
CA ASN A 214 7.07 -4.52 -4.28
C ASN A 214 6.87 -3.10 -4.83
N PRO A 215 5.82 -2.39 -4.41
CA PRO A 215 5.59 -1.01 -4.84
C PRO A 215 6.51 0.01 -4.14
N GLY A 216 7.37 -0.42 -3.22
CA GLY A 216 8.12 0.41 -2.30
C GLY A 216 7.35 0.64 -0.99
N GLY A 217 7.86 1.58 -0.20
CA GLY A 217 7.31 1.87 1.12
C GLY A 217 7.99 1.09 2.24
N PHE A 218 7.75 1.54 3.47
CA PHE A 218 8.36 0.96 4.65
C PHE A 218 7.33 0.73 5.78
N THR A 219 6.57 1.75 6.20
CA THR A 219 5.43 1.58 7.11
C THR A 219 4.13 1.45 6.30
N ASP A 220 3.06 0.92 6.88
CA ASP A 220 1.81 0.70 6.15
C ASP A 220 1.23 1.97 5.55
N GLY A 221 1.40 3.12 6.23
CA GLY A 221 0.93 4.42 5.74
C GLY A 221 1.62 4.87 4.46
N ASP A 222 2.94 4.83 4.41
CA ASP A 222 3.70 5.20 3.22
C ASP A 222 3.67 4.11 2.15
N ARG A 223 3.53 2.83 2.54
CA ARG A 223 3.30 1.72 1.62
C ARG A 223 1.93 1.86 0.93
N ALA A 224 0.89 2.28 1.65
CA ALA A 224 -0.40 2.61 1.05
C ALA A 224 -0.27 3.70 -0.03
N ALA A 225 0.52 4.74 0.25
CA ALA A 225 0.83 5.78 -0.72
C ALA A 225 1.60 5.24 -1.93
N CYS A 226 2.61 4.38 -1.71
CA CYS A 226 3.35 3.70 -2.79
C CYS A 226 2.44 2.82 -3.65
N ILE A 227 1.53 2.08 -3.05
CA ILE A 227 0.53 1.26 -3.77
C ILE A 227 -0.36 2.14 -4.65
N LEU A 228 -0.89 3.23 -4.11
CA LEU A 228 -1.78 4.12 -4.86
C LEU A 228 -1.07 4.79 -6.04
N THR A 229 0.15 5.28 -5.85
CA THR A 229 0.93 5.89 -6.93
C THR A 229 1.38 4.86 -7.98
N ALA A 230 1.73 3.65 -7.55
CA ALA A 230 2.04 2.52 -8.45
C ALA A 230 0.81 2.07 -9.28
N LEU A 231 -0.40 2.18 -8.72
CA LEU A 231 -1.65 1.99 -9.46
C LEU A 231 -1.95 3.13 -10.45
N GLY A 232 -1.24 4.24 -10.39
CA GLY A 232 -1.46 5.41 -11.25
C GLY A 232 -2.45 6.44 -10.69
N VAL A 233 -2.71 6.42 -9.38
CA VAL A 233 -3.47 7.49 -8.71
C VAL A 233 -2.58 8.72 -8.60
N SER A 234 -3.04 9.86 -9.12
CA SER A 234 -2.31 11.13 -9.00
C SER A 234 -2.37 11.70 -7.58
N ASN A 235 -1.27 12.31 -7.13
CA ASN A 235 -1.09 12.80 -5.77
C ASN A 235 -2.18 13.79 -5.31
N ASN A 236 -2.66 14.63 -6.21
CA ASN A 236 -3.74 15.60 -5.92
C ASN A 236 -5.09 14.95 -5.56
N ARG A 237 -5.22 13.64 -5.72
CA ARG A 237 -6.38 12.85 -5.35
C ARG A 237 -6.17 12.05 -4.07
N ILE A 238 -4.98 12.11 -3.47
CA ILE A 238 -4.61 11.40 -2.25
C ILE A 238 -4.52 12.41 -1.11
N LYS A 239 -5.30 12.20 -0.06
CA LYS A 239 -5.23 12.95 1.20
C LYS A 239 -4.65 12.05 2.29
N MET A 240 -3.61 12.52 2.96
CA MET A 240 -3.04 11.84 4.13
C MET A 240 -3.76 12.36 5.38
N LEU A 241 -4.28 11.47 6.21
CA LEU A 241 -4.96 11.79 7.48
C LEU A 241 -4.31 10.99 8.61
N GLY A 242 -4.16 11.60 9.78
CA GLY A 242 -3.53 10.94 10.91
C GLY A 242 -2.10 10.47 10.64
N THR A 243 -1.38 11.14 9.72
CA THR A 243 0.00 10.81 9.39
C THR A 243 0.92 11.81 10.07
N ARG A 244 1.68 11.33 11.07
CA ARG A 244 2.57 12.15 11.90
C ARG A 244 3.96 11.53 11.98
N SER A 245 4.98 12.36 12.06
CA SER A 245 6.36 11.92 12.27
C SER A 245 6.96 12.38 13.61
N ASP A 246 6.19 13.11 14.40
CA ASP A 246 6.57 13.71 15.68
C ASP A 246 5.94 13.00 16.89
N SER A 247 5.07 12.03 16.67
CA SER A 247 4.42 11.27 17.72
C SER A 247 3.96 9.90 17.23
N VAL A 248 3.96 8.92 18.13
CA VAL A 248 3.39 7.59 17.86
C VAL A 248 1.87 7.69 17.89
N GLY A 249 1.22 7.25 16.82
CA GLY A 249 -0.23 7.26 16.74
C GLY A 249 -0.87 6.18 17.63
N ARG A 250 -2.07 6.43 18.12
CA ARG A 250 -2.83 5.53 19.01
C ARG A 250 -3.23 4.19 18.35
N TRP A 251 -3.24 4.15 17.02
CA TRP A 251 -3.54 2.96 16.24
C TRP A 251 -2.29 2.20 15.78
N SER A 252 -1.10 2.61 16.26
CA SER A 252 0.09 1.78 16.12
C SER A 252 -0.04 0.56 17.02
N GLY A 253 0.34 -0.61 16.54
CA GLY A 253 0.45 -1.81 17.36
C GLY A 253 1.38 -1.63 18.57
N SER A 254 1.55 -2.67 19.37
CA SER A 254 2.51 -2.66 20.49
C SER A 254 3.92 -2.43 19.95
N THR A 255 4.59 -1.36 20.41
CA THR A 255 5.89 -0.96 19.86
C THR A 255 6.75 -0.22 20.88
N GLN A 256 8.05 -0.29 20.69
CA GLN A 256 9.00 0.57 21.42
C GLN A 256 8.95 1.97 20.81
N VAL A 257 8.69 2.99 21.64
CA VAL A 257 8.44 4.36 21.19
C VAL A 257 9.63 4.91 20.41
N GLU A 258 10.85 4.73 20.90
CA GLU A 258 12.08 5.22 20.27
C GLU A 258 12.25 4.63 18.87
N LEU A 259 12.14 3.31 18.74
CA LEU A 259 12.24 2.61 17.46
C LEU A 259 11.12 3.06 16.50
N LYS A 260 9.90 3.23 17.00
CA LYS A 260 8.78 3.72 16.17
C LYS A 260 9.02 5.13 15.68
N MET A 261 9.55 6.02 16.51
CA MET A 261 9.89 7.39 16.12
C MET A 261 10.93 7.42 14.99
N GLU A 262 11.94 6.55 15.02
CA GLU A 262 12.90 6.41 13.92
C GLU A 262 12.22 5.90 12.64
N LYS A 263 11.35 4.87 12.74
CA LYS A 263 10.55 4.39 11.60
C LYS A 263 9.71 5.51 10.98
N LEU A 264 9.12 6.39 11.79
CA LEU A 264 8.31 7.51 11.32
C LEU A 264 9.14 8.57 10.57
N GLN A 265 10.45 8.73 10.84
CA GLN A 265 11.31 9.60 10.02
C GLN A 265 11.53 9.01 8.62
N TRP A 266 11.66 7.68 8.50
CA TRP A 266 11.72 7.01 7.20
C TRP A 266 10.42 7.14 6.43
N MET A 267 9.27 6.96 7.07
CA MET A 267 7.95 7.24 6.50
C MET A 267 7.88 8.66 5.93
N ARG A 268 8.27 9.68 6.73
CA ARG A 268 8.32 11.07 6.28
C ARG A 268 9.19 11.24 5.03
N ARG A 269 10.38 10.63 5.02
CA ARG A 269 11.30 10.69 3.86
C ARG A 269 10.64 10.11 2.60
N ILE A 270 10.00 8.95 2.72
CA ILE A 270 9.31 8.27 1.62
C ILE A 270 8.15 9.13 1.09
N LEU A 271 7.30 9.65 1.98
CA LEU A 271 6.17 10.51 1.59
C LEU A 271 6.64 11.84 0.99
N THR A 272 7.77 12.39 1.46
CA THR A 272 8.37 13.61 0.88
C THR A 272 8.83 13.37 -0.55
N ILE A 273 9.50 12.23 -0.84
CA ILE A 273 9.92 11.86 -2.20
C ILE A 273 8.72 11.72 -3.13
N GLN A 274 7.61 11.19 -2.62
CA GLN A 274 6.37 11.07 -3.38
C GLN A 274 5.59 12.39 -3.53
N GLY A 275 5.99 13.47 -2.83
CA GLY A 275 5.24 14.74 -2.81
C GLY A 275 3.91 14.67 -2.08
N LEU A 276 3.78 13.73 -1.11
CA LEU A 276 2.57 13.52 -0.29
C LEU A 276 2.75 13.96 1.17
N TRP A 277 3.96 14.36 1.57
CA TRP A 277 4.19 14.93 2.89
C TRP A 277 3.82 16.42 2.88
N VAL A 278 2.87 16.80 3.74
CA VAL A 278 2.50 18.21 3.98
C VAL A 278 3.10 18.62 5.32
N ASN A 279 3.91 19.69 5.35
CA ASN A 279 4.51 20.26 6.58
C ASN A 279 3.45 20.95 7.44
#